data_5d8c8a1a8f9b9ae00ea6028dbd06d16f
#
_entry.id   5d8c8a1a8f9b9ae00ea6028dbd06d16f
#
_cell.length_a   1.000
_cell.length_b   1.000
_cell.length_c   1.000
_cell.angle_alpha   90.00
_cell.angle_beta   90.00
_cell.angle_gamma   90.00
#
_symmetry.space_group_name_H-M   'P 1'
#
loop_
_entity.id
_entity.type
_entity.pdbx_description
1 polymer ?
#
loop_
_entity_poly.entity_id
_entity_poly.type
_entity_poly.pdbx_seq_one_letter_code
_entity_poly.pdbx_strand_id
1 'polypeptide(L)'
;ADVMIAGRAEAPITPTGVAGFVAARALTTSFNDNPTEASRPWDQGHDGFVMGEGAGVVVLEEYEHAKARGAKIYAEIVGYGLTSDAYHITAPNGRGAYRAMENALKDAKATPEQIDYINAHGTSTKIGDGVELNAVQTLFANNKSLSMSSTKSSIGHLLGAAGSVEAIFTALAIRDQIAPPTINLNNPIEGVKID
;
A
#
# COMPACT_ATOMS: atom_id res chain seq x y z
N ALA A 1 12.23 -14.69 19.20
CA ALA A 1 13.40 -13.81 19.02
C ALA A 1 13.02 -12.43 19.51
N ASP A 2 13.90 -11.80 20.28
CA ASP A 2 13.60 -10.47 20.85
C ASP A 2 13.86 -9.36 19.84
N VAL A 3 14.70 -9.63 18.84
CA VAL A 3 15.05 -8.69 17.77
C VAL A 3 15.09 -9.43 16.42
N MET A 4 14.52 -8.82 15.38
CA MET A 4 14.55 -9.34 14.03
C MET A 4 14.71 -8.21 13.01
N ILE A 5 15.54 -8.44 11.98
CA ILE A 5 15.64 -7.55 10.83
C ILE A 5 14.65 -8.05 9.78
N ALA A 6 13.75 -7.19 9.35
CA ALA A 6 12.74 -7.47 8.34
C ALA A 6 12.78 -6.42 7.23
N GLY A 7 12.65 -6.84 5.99
CA GLY A 7 12.62 -5.93 4.86
C GLY A 7 12.81 -6.63 3.53
N ARG A 8 12.76 -5.86 2.47
CA ARG A 8 12.99 -6.33 1.09
C ARG A 8 13.70 -5.27 0.27
N ALA A 9 14.36 -5.75 -0.79
CA ALA A 9 14.94 -4.94 -1.86
C ALA A 9 14.41 -5.46 -3.20
N GLU A 10 14.25 -4.57 -4.17
CA GLU A 10 13.81 -4.90 -5.52
C GLU A 10 14.51 -3.99 -6.53
N ALA A 11 15.00 -4.58 -7.61
CA ALA A 11 15.61 -3.89 -8.76
C ALA A 11 15.14 -4.56 -10.06
N PRO A 12 13.85 -4.42 -10.43
CA PRO A 12 13.23 -5.15 -11.52
C PRO A 12 13.34 -4.45 -12.88
N ILE A 13 13.85 -3.20 -12.95
CA ILE A 13 13.89 -2.41 -14.18
C ILE A 13 15.01 -2.93 -15.09
N THR A 14 14.77 -4.09 -15.64
CA THR A 14 15.61 -4.77 -16.61
C THR A 14 14.81 -5.09 -17.88
N PRO A 15 15.42 -5.32 -19.04
CA PRO A 15 14.69 -5.70 -20.24
C PRO A 15 13.73 -6.87 -20.03
N THR A 16 14.17 -7.90 -19.30
CA THR A 16 13.34 -9.08 -19.01
C THR A 16 12.19 -8.75 -18.04
N GLY A 17 12.45 -7.97 -16.98
CA GLY A 17 11.44 -7.55 -16.01
C GLY A 17 10.35 -6.71 -16.68
N VAL A 18 10.75 -5.71 -17.47
CA VAL A 18 9.82 -4.86 -18.22
C VAL A 18 9.03 -5.70 -19.22
N ALA A 19 9.68 -6.57 -20.00
CA ALA A 19 8.99 -7.42 -20.99
C ALA A 19 7.95 -8.34 -20.34
N GLY A 20 8.21 -8.89 -19.16
CA GLY A 20 7.27 -9.72 -18.42
C GLY A 20 5.99 -8.98 -18.05
N PHE A 21 6.12 -7.77 -17.48
CA PHE A 21 4.96 -6.98 -17.09
C PHE A 21 4.25 -6.32 -18.28
N VAL A 22 4.95 -6.01 -19.38
CA VAL A 22 4.34 -5.62 -20.66
C VAL A 22 3.47 -6.76 -21.21
N ALA A 23 4.00 -8.00 -21.21
CA ALA A 23 3.24 -9.18 -21.64
C ALA A 23 1.99 -9.42 -20.77
N ALA A 24 2.08 -9.13 -19.47
CA ALA A 24 0.94 -9.18 -18.55
C ALA A 24 -0.04 -7.99 -18.71
N ARG A 25 0.28 -6.99 -19.54
CA ARG A 25 -0.50 -5.75 -19.73
C ARG A 25 -0.77 -5.01 -18.42
N ALA A 26 0.22 -4.99 -17.54
CA ALA A 26 0.10 -4.41 -16.20
C ALA A 26 0.73 -3.01 -16.07
N LEU A 27 1.63 -2.63 -17.00
CA LEU A 27 2.29 -1.34 -16.99
C LEU A 27 1.45 -0.25 -17.66
N THR A 28 1.57 0.99 -17.17
CA THR A 28 1.05 2.17 -17.86
C THR A 28 1.78 2.39 -19.19
N THR A 29 1.07 2.85 -20.19
CA THR A 29 1.62 3.14 -21.53
C THR A 29 1.17 4.50 -22.07
N SER A 30 0.16 5.11 -21.48
CA SER A 30 -0.44 6.36 -21.99
C SER A 30 0.34 7.61 -21.62
N PHE A 31 1.35 7.49 -20.73
CA PHE A 31 2.05 8.65 -20.17
C PHE A 31 3.56 8.65 -20.49
N ASN A 32 4.00 7.97 -21.54
CA ASN A 32 5.43 7.92 -21.89
C ASN A 32 6.03 9.31 -22.21
N ASP A 33 5.22 10.21 -22.76
CA ASP A 33 5.62 11.60 -23.05
C ASP A 33 5.51 12.52 -21.81
N ASN A 34 4.87 12.05 -20.73
CA ASN A 34 4.63 12.80 -19.49
C ASN A 34 4.79 11.91 -18.25
N PRO A 35 5.97 11.33 -18.05
CA PRO A 35 6.19 10.25 -17.08
C PRO A 35 5.92 10.63 -15.63
N THR A 36 6.02 11.90 -15.27
CA THR A 36 5.70 12.39 -13.92
C THR A 36 4.22 12.28 -13.55
N GLU A 37 3.34 12.13 -14.55
CA GLU A 37 1.89 11.95 -14.37
C GLU A 37 1.43 10.50 -14.51
N ALA A 38 2.35 9.57 -14.75
CA ALA A 38 2.03 8.19 -15.12
C ALA A 38 1.44 7.37 -13.95
N SER A 39 2.00 7.51 -12.75
CA SER A 39 1.45 6.85 -11.56
C SER A 39 0.35 7.71 -10.96
N ARG A 40 -0.90 7.26 -11.10
CA ARG A 40 -2.11 8.02 -10.73
C ARG A 40 -3.20 7.13 -10.14
N PRO A 41 -2.96 6.55 -8.94
CA PRO A 41 -3.94 5.69 -8.29
C PRO A 41 -5.30 6.38 -8.13
N TRP A 42 -6.39 5.64 -8.44
CA TRP A 42 -7.79 6.07 -8.40
C TRP A 42 -8.16 7.27 -9.28
N ASP A 43 -7.27 7.77 -10.10
CA ASP A 43 -7.62 8.78 -11.13
C ASP A 43 -8.28 8.10 -12.33
N GLN A 44 -9.23 8.77 -12.99
CA GLN A 44 -9.93 8.22 -14.17
C GLN A 44 -8.98 7.89 -15.33
N GLY A 45 -7.83 8.57 -15.40
CA GLY A 45 -6.80 8.33 -16.41
C GLY A 45 -5.85 7.17 -16.10
N HIS A 46 -5.98 6.47 -14.97
CA HIS A 46 -5.10 5.36 -14.62
C HIS A 46 -5.19 4.20 -15.63
N ASP A 47 -4.08 3.64 -16.05
CA ASP A 47 -4.04 2.59 -17.07
C ASP A 47 -3.04 1.46 -16.81
N GLY A 48 -2.33 1.52 -15.69
CA GLY A 48 -1.32 0.53 -15.29
C GLY A 48 -0.32 1.12 -14.29
N PHE A 49 0.52 0.27 -13.72
CA PHE A 49 1.50 0.75 -12.75
C PHE A 49 2.81 1.22 -13.40
N VAL A 50 3.54 2.06 -12.70
CA VAL A 50 4.92 2.43 -13.01
C VAL A 50 5.84 1.56 -12.18
N MET A 51 6.82 0.89 -12.81
CA MET A 51 7.84 0.12 -12.07
C MET A 51 8.75 1.07 -11.29
N GLY A 52 8.99 0.72 -10.02
CA GLY A 52 9.97 1.37 -9.17
C GLY A 52 11.00 0.39 -8.64
N GLU A 53 12.11 0.91 -8.15
CA GLU A 53 13.19 0.16 -7.51
C GLU A 53 13.48 0.74 -6.13
N GLY A 54 13.95 -0.09 -5.21
CA GLY A 54 14.37 0.39 -3.91
C GLY A 54 14.48 -0.71 -2.88
N ALA A 55 14.69 -0.30 -1.64
CA ALA A 55 14.80 -1.18 -0.49
C ALA A 55 14.23 -0.52 0.76
N GLY A 56 13.61 -1.32 1.62
CA GLY A 56 13.18 -0.92 2.94
C GLY A 56 13.55 -2.00 3.95
N VAL A 57 14.16 -1.60 5.05
CA VAL A 57 14.55 -2.51 6.15
C VAL A 57 14.14 -1.87 7.47
N VAL A 58 13.51 -2.65 8.31
CA VAL A 58 13.12 -2.27 9.68
C VAL A 58 13.70 -3.25 10.68
N VAL A 59 13.95 -2.77 11.88
CA VAL A 59 14.27 -3.60 13.04
C VAL A 59 12.98 -3.78 13.82
N LEU A 60 12.49 -5.02 13.89
CA LEU A 60 11.38 -5.42 14.74
C LEU A 60 11.97 -5.86 16.07
N GLU A 61 11.44 -5.35 17.16
CA GLU A 61 11.94 -5.64 18.50
C GLU A 61 10.77 -5.82 19.46
N GLU A 62 10.88 -6.78 20.37
CA GLU A 62 9.88 -6.98 21.40
C GLU A 62 9.77 -5.72 22.26
N TYR A 63 8.55 -5.30 22.57
CA TYR A 63 8.25 -4.00 23.15
C TYR A 63 8.94 -3.75 24.50
N GLU A 64 8.86 -4.69 25.44
CA GLU A 64 9.48 -4.54 26.76
C GLU A 64 11.03 -4.61 26.67
N HIS A 65 11.56 -5.40 25.74
CA HIS A 65 12.99 -5.45 25.47
C HIS A 65 13.49 -4.08 24.96
N ALA A 66 12.77 -3.46 24.01
CA ALA A 66 13.09 -2.13 23.47
C ALA A 66 13.04 -1.07 24.58
N LYS A 67 12.01 -1.09 25.41
CA LYS A 67 11.88 -0.16 26.56
C LYS A 67 13.00 -0.32 27.59
N ALA A 68 13.34 -1.56 27.93
CA ALA A 68 14.36 -1.85 28.93
C ALA A 68 15.74 -1.26 28.58
N ARG A 69 16.08 -1.18 27.29
CA ARG A 69 17.33 -0.57 26.81
C ARG A 69 17.20 0.91 26.41
N GLY A 70 16.04 1.52 26.62
CA GLY A 70 15.78 2.93 26.28
C GLY A 70 15.76 3.19 24.76
N ALA A 71 15.33 2.22 23.95
CA ALA A 71 15.25 2.39 22.49
C ALA A 71 14.24 3.48 22.10
N LYS A 72 14.54 4.19 21.02
CA LYS A 72 13.54 5.03 20.37
C LYS A 72 12.58 4.14 19.57
N ILE A 73 11.34 4.03 20.03
CA ILE A 73 10.27 3.30 19.35
C ILE A 73 9.57 4.26 18.39
N TYR A 74 9.48 3.90 17.11
CA TYR A 74 8.80 4.71 16.07
C TYR A 74 7.32 4.43 16.01
N ALA A 75 6.94 3.15 16.10
CA ALA A 75 5.57 2.67 16.09
C ALA A 75 5.52 1.27 16.69
N GLU A 76 4.34 0.79 17.00
CA GLU A 76 4.08 -0.56 17.46
C GLU A 76 3.24 -1.30 16.40
N ILE A 77 3.64 -2.53 16.04
CA ILE A 77 2.83 -3.40 15.17
C ILE A 77 1.88 -4.18 16.07
N VAL A 78 0.62 -3.82 16.04
CA VAL A 78 -0.41 -4.38 16.94
C VAL A 78 -1.28 -5.45 16.30
N GLY A 79 -1.22 -5.63 14.98
CA GLY A 79 -2.02 -6.63 14.28
C GLY A 79 -1.49 -6.97 12.90
N TYR A 80 -1.87 -8.15 12.44
CA TYR A 80 -1.42 -8.73 11.19
C TYR A 80 -2.54 -9.51 10.50
N GLY A 81 -2.62 -9.39 9.18
CA GLY A 81 -3.57 -10.14 8.37
C GLY A 81 -2.96 -10.58 7.04
N LEU A 82 -2.98 -11.88 6.78
CA LEU A 82 -2.51 -12.47 5.53
C LEU A 82 -3.63 -13.29 4.89
N THR A 83 -3.84 -13.08 3.60
CA THR A 83 -4.80 -13.86 2.81
C THR A 83 -4.30 -14.03 1.38
N SER A 84 -4.83 -15.02 0.71
CA SER A 84 -4.74 -15.19 -0.74
C SER A 84 -6.14 -15.40 -1.30
N ASP A 85 -6.49 -14.79 -2.42
CA ASP A 85 -7.78 -15.05 -3.06
C ASP A 85 -7.72 -16.20 -4.08
N ALA A 86 -6.54 -16.55 -4.56
CA ALA A 86 -6.27 -17.63 -5.52
C ALA A 86 -7.16 -17.57 -6.77
N TYR A 87 -7.60 -16.38 -7.15
CA TYR A 87 -8.56 -16.18 -8.24
C TYR A 87 -7.86 -16.00 -9.59
N HIS A 88 -6.98 -15.00 -9.72
CA HIS A 88 -6.26 -14.70 -10.95
C HIS A 88 -4.96 -13.95 -10.63
N ILE A 89 -3.92 -14.12 -11.46
CA ILE A 89 -2.59 -13.52 -11.20
C ILE A 89 -2.59 -11.99 -11.18
N THR A 90 -3.44 -11.34 -12.01
CA THR A 90 -3.51 -9.87 -12.14
C THR A 90 -4.92 -9.30 -11.95
N ALA A 91 -5.91 -10.11 -11.61
CA ALA A 91 -7.29 -9.68 -11.43
C ALA A 91 -7.83 -10.16 -10.07
N PRO A 92 -7.58 -9.42 -8.97
CA PRO A 92 -8.08 -9.78 -7.64
C PRO A 92 -9.61 -9.72 -7.60
N ASN A 93 -10.23 -10.57 -6.76
CA ASN A 93 -11.68 -10.59 -6.58
C ASN A 93 -12.19 -9.72 -5.43
N GLY A 94 -11.31 -9.02 -4.73
CA GLY A 94 -11.61 -8.12 -3.60
C GLY A 94 -11.80 -8.81 -2.26
N ARG A 95 -12.16 -10.08 -2.20
CA ARG A 95 -12.35 -10.80 -0.92
C ARG A 95 -11.05 -10.99 -0.16
N GLY A 96 -9.92 -11.13 -0.88
CA GLY A 96 -8.60 -11.26 -0.28
C GLY A 96 -8.22 -10.00 0.49
N ALA A 97 -8.34 -8.83 -0.12
CA ALA A 97 -8.04 -7.55 0.51
C ALA A 97 -8.94 -7.28 1.72
N TYR A 98 -10.26 -7.45 1.59
CA TYR A 98 -11.20 -7.31 2.69
C TYR A 98 -10.83 -8.19 3.89
N ARG A 99 -10.62 -9.48 3.64
CA ARG A 99 -10.29 -10.45 4.70
C ARG A 99 -8.94 -10.18 5.36
N ALA A 100 -7.95 -9.70 4.59
CA ALA A 100 -6.63 -9.34 5.14
C ALA A 100 -6.78 -8.20 6.17
N MET A 101 -7.50 -7.14 5.80
CA MET A 101 -7.78 -6.01 6.71
C MET A 101 -8.63 -6.45 7.91
N GLU A 102 -9.69 -7.23 7.69
CA GLU A 102 -10.52 -7.77 8.77
C GLU A 102 -9.72 -8.62 9.76
N ASN A 103 -8.83 -9.48 9.25
CA ASN A 103 -7.97 -10.30 10.10
C ASN A 103 -6.96 -9.46 10.88
N ALA A 104 -6.38 -8.43 10.27
CA ALA A 104 -5.48 -7.51 10.96
C ALA A 104 -6.19 -6.75 12.10
N LEU A 105 -7.42 -6.27 11.87
CA LEU A 105 -8.23 -5.65 12.92
C LEU A 105 -8.56 -6.62 14.05
N LYS A 106 -8.93 -7.86 13.73
CA LYS A 106 -9.20 -8.90 14.74
C LYS A 106 -7.97 -9.22 15.58
N ASP A 107 -6.82 -9.34 14.95
CA ASP A 107 -5.54 -9.61 15.64
C ASP A 107 -5.15 -8.44 16.54
N ALA A 108 -5.28 -7.21 16.04
CA ALA A 108 -5.07 -5.98 16.80
C ALA A 108 -6.11 -5.73 17.91
N LYS A 109 -7.23 -6.48 17.91
CA LYS A 109 -8.41 -6.21 18.77
C LYS A 109 -8.94 -4.79 18.59
N ALA A 110 -8.83 -4.26 17.39
CA ALA A 110 -9.27 -2.92 17.01
C ALA A 110 -10.58 -2.97 16.21
N THR A 111 -11.32 -1.86 16.23
CA THR A 111 -12.49 -1.67 15.38
C THR A 111 -12.15 -0.80 14.16
N PRO A 112 -12.93 -0.87 13.08
CA PRO A 112 -12.72 -0.01 11.92
C PRO A 112 -12.69 1.49 12.25
N GLU A 113 -13.46 1.93 13.23
CA GLU A 113 -13.56 3.33 13.66
C GLU A 113 -12.31 3.87 14.36
N GLN A 114 -11.41 2.98 14.80
CA GLN A 114 -10.15 3.34 15.45
C GLN A 114 -9.00 3.55 14.46
N ILE A 115 -9.24 3.38 13.17
CA ILE A 115 -8.22 3.55 12.13
C ILE A 115 -8.31 4.95 11.54
N ASP A 116 -7.24 5.68 11.60
CA ASP A 116 -7.16 7.07 11.09
C ASP A 116 -6.64 7.12 9.66
N TYR A 117 -5.73 6.21 9.28
CA TYR A 117 -5.06 6.26 7.98
C TYR A 117 -4.77 4.86 7.42
N ILE A 118 -4.94 4.71 6.12
CA ILE A 118 -4.51 3.55 5.32
C ILE A 118 -3.48 3.98 4.29
N ASN A 119 -2.27 3.42 4.38
CA ASN A 119 -1.33 3.43 3.26
C ASN A 119 -1.71 2.27 2.34
N ALA A 120 -2.38 2.58 1.25
CA ALA A 120 -2.98 1.59 0.38
C ALA A 120 -1.99 0.96 -0.61
N HIS A 121 -2.38 -0.17 -1.18
CA HIS A 121 -1.64 -0.76 -2.29
C HIS A 121 -1.69 0.14 -3.52
N GLY A 122 -2.89 0.61 -3.94
CA GLY A 122 -3.10 1.67 -4.92
C GLY A 122 -2.08 1.74 -6.06
N THR A 123 -2.14 0.80 -7.00
CA THR A 123 -1.08 0.60 -8.01
C THR A 123 -1.28 1.40 -9.30
N SER A 124 -2.31 2.20 -9.41
CA SER A 124 -2.70 2.88 -10.67
C SER A 124 -3.21 1.91 -11.74
N THR A 125 -3.78 0.78 -11.33
CA THR A 125 -4.35 -0.22 -12.24
C THR A 125 -5.87 -0.23 -12.19
N LYS A 126 -6.53 -0.30 -13.35
CA LYS A 126 -7.99 -0.19 -13.48
C LYS A 126 -8.78 -1.15 -12.60
N ILE A 127 -8.34 -2.40 -12.50
CA ILE A 127 -9.02 -3.42 -11.70
C ILE A 127 -8.60 -3.31 -10.23
N GLY A 128 -7.30 -3.24 -9.97
CA GLY A 128 -6.74 -3.27 -8.61
C GLY A 128 -7.24 -2.12 -7.74
N ASP A 129 -7.17 -0.91 -8.25
CA ASP A 129 -7.55 0.30 -7.52
C ASP A 129 -9.04 0.30 -7.12
N GLY A 130 -9.92 -0.07 -8.05
CA GLY A 130 -11.36 -0.14 -7.78
C GLY A 130 -11.74 -1.25 -6.78
N VAL A 131 -11.09 -2.41 -6.91
CA VAL A 131 -11.31 -3.54 -5.99
C VAL A 131 -10.86 -3.22 -4.58
N GLU A 132 -9.68 -2.62 -4.43
CA GLU A 132 -9.16 -2.21 -3.12
C GLU A 132 -10.04 -1.12 -2.48
N LEU A 133 -10.37 -0.07 -3.23
CA LEU A 133 -11.27 0.99 -2.79
C LEU A 133 -12.60 0.43 -2.26
N ASN A 134 -13.22 -0.49 -3.01
CA ASN A 134 -14.48 -1.11 -2.59
C ASN A 134 -14.33 -1.93 -1.30
N ALA A 135 -13.23 -2.67 -1.15
CA ALA A 135 -12.95 -3.43 0.06
C ALA A 135 -12.79 -2.51 1.28
N VAL A 136 -12.03 -1.41 1.14
CA VAL A 136 -11.85 -0.42 2.19
C VAL A 136 -13.19 0.25 2.54
N GLN A 137 -13.91 0.78 1.55
CA GLN A 137 -15.19 1.46 1.78
C GLN A 137 -16.26 0.54 2.41
N THR A 138 -16.19 -0.76 2.13
CA THR A 138 -17.10 -1.74 2.73
C THR A 138 -16.76 -2.00 4.20
N LEU A 139 -15.47 -2.25 4.51
CA LEU A 139 -15.04 -2.56 5.87
C LEU A 139 -15.13 -1.34 6.80
N PHE A 140 -14.81 -0.16 6.28
CA PHE A 140 -14.75 1.09 7.04
C PHE A 140 -15.96 2.01 6.80
N ALA A 141 -17.10 1.46 6.39
CA ALA A 141 -18.30 2.25 6.00
C ALA A 141 -18.76 3.26 7.06
N ASN A 142 -18.57 2.96 8.33
CA ASN A 142 -18.97 3.80 9.46
C ASN A 142 -17.88 4.77 9.92
N ASN A 143 -16.64 4.60 9.47
CA ASN A 143 -15.53 5.49 9.81
C ASN A 143 -15.52 6.71 8.87
N LYS A 144 -15.91 7.88 9.36
CA LYS A 144 -15.98 9.13 8.59
C LYS A 144 -14.72 9.97 8.65
N SER A 145 -13.75 9.59 9.49
CA SER A 145 -12.48 10.27 9.66
C SER A 145 -11.31 9.54 8.99
N LEU A 146 -11.58 8.39 8.37
CA LEU A 146 -10.54 7.61 7.69
C LEU A 146 -9.99 8.36 6.48
N SER A 147 -8.67 8.52 6.43
CA SER A 147 -7.94 8.97 5.25
C SER A 147 -7.18 7.81 4.60
N MET A 148 -7.04 7.84 3.29
CA MET A 148 -6.33 6.82 2.52
C MET A 148 -5.50 7.44 1.41
N SER A 149 -4.26 7.01 1.28
CA SER A 149 -3.43 7.42 0.14
C SER A 149 -2.56 6.29 -0.39
N SER A 150 -2.06 6.46 -1.62
CA SER A 150 -1.03 5.60 -2.20
C SER A 150 0.24 6.38 -2.48
N THR A 151 1.29 6.04 -1.76
CA THR A 151 2.64 6.58 -1.98
C THR A 151 3.25 6.13 -3.30
N LYS A 152 2.67 5.11 -3.95
CA LYS A 152 3.06 4.69 -5.31
C LYS A 152 2.81 5.76 -6.36
N SER A 153 1.95 6.72 -6.09
CA SER A 153 1.80 7.91 -6.96
C SER A 153 3.11 8.68 -7.11
N SER A 154 3.97 8.67 -6.07
CA SER A 154 5.24 9.40 -6.04
C SER A 154 6.46 8.54 -6.42
N ILE A 155 6.46 7.26 -6.05
CA ILE A 155 7.64 6.40 -6.17
C ILE A 155 7.47 5.21 -7.14
N GLY A 156 6.27 5.04 -7.70
CA GLY A 156 5.94 3.85 -8.48
C GLY A 156 5.75 2.61 -7.60
N HIS A 157 5.59 1.47 -8.25
CA HIS A 157 5.42 0.19 -7.59
C HIS A 157 6.76 -0.55 -7.48
N LEU A 158 7.32 -0.59 -6.29
CA LEU A 158 8.59 -1.25 -6.00
C LEU A 158 8.46 -2.79 -5.86
N LEU A 159 7.36 -3.36 -6.33
CA LEU A 159 7.08 -4.80 -6.32
C LEU A 159 7.40 -5.44 -4.94
N GLY A 160 8.43 -6.29 -4.87
CA GLY A 160 8.81 -6.95 -3.64
C GLY A 160 9.23 -6.02 -2.50
N ALA A 161 9.76 -4.83 -2.78
CA ALA A 161 10.16 -3.85 -1.77
C ALA A 161 9.02 -2.91 -1.36
N ALA A 162 7.90 -2.87 -2.11
CA ALA A 162 6.82 -1.91 -1.88
C ALA A 162 6.32 -1.90 -0.43
N GLY A 163 5.95 -3.05 0.12
CA GLY A 163 5.38 -3.13 1.47
C GLY A 163 6.35 -2.69 2.57
N SER A 164 7.65 -2.97 2.43
CA SER A 164 8.63 -2.54 3.43
C SER A 164 8.85 -1.03 3.42
N VAL A 165 8.88 -0.42 2.24
CA VAL A 165 9.00 1.05 2.09
C VAL A 165 7.72 1.73 2.58
N GLU A 166 6.55 1.21 2.26
CA GLU A 166 5.26 1.74 2.71
C GLU A 166 5.07 1.61 4.23
N ALA A 167 5.56 0.53 4.83
CA ALA A 167 5.58 0.41 6.30
C ALA A 167 6.45 1.49 6.95
N ILE A 168 7.62 1.81 6.36
CA ILE A 168 8.47 2.90 6.82
C ILE A 168 7.76 4.24 6.69
N PHE A 169 7.12 4.53 5.53
CA PHE A 169 6.37 5.76 5.34
C PHE A 169 5.21 5.89 6.34
N THR A 170 4.52 4.78 6.62
CA THR A 170 3.44 4.76 7.64
C THR A 170 3.98 5.04 9.03
N ALA A 171 5.10 4.45 9.43
CA ALA A 171 5.76 4.73 10.70
C ALA A 171 6.21 6.20 10.81
N LEU A 172 6.69 6.78 9.70
CA LEU A 172 7.04 8.20 9.63
C LEU A 172 5.79 9.10 9.68
N ALA A 173 4.71 8.71 9.03
CA ALA A 173 3.42 9.43 9.10
C ALA A 173 2.90 9.49 10.55
N ILE A 174 3.00 8.39 11.29
CA ILE A 174 2.68 8.36 12.73
C ILE A 174 3.59 9.31 13.51
N ARG A 175 4.90 9.26 13.27
CA ARG A 175 5.86 10.13 13.97
C ARG A 175 5.61 11.61 13.73
N ASP A 176 5.34 11.97 12.48
CA ASP A 176 5.26 13.36 12.04
C ASP A 176 3.82 13.88 12.05
N GLN A 177 2.84 13.02 12.29
CA GLN A 177 1.39 13.31 12.28
C GLN A 177 0.93 13.92 10.95
N ILE A 178 1.48 13.41 9.84
CA ILE A 178 1.19 13.86 8.48
C ILE A 178 1.03 12.62 7.58
N ALA A 179 -0.15 12.43 7.01
CA ALA A 179 -0.37 11.42 5.99
C ALA A 179 0.20 11.90 4.64
N PRO A 180 0.98 11.07 3.93
CA PRO A 180 1.45 11.43 2.59
C PRO A 180 0.27 11.45 1.60
N PRO A 181 0.27 12.37 0.61
CA PRO A 181 -0.82 12.47 -0.37
C PRO A 181 -0.73 11.40 -1.45
N THR A 182 -1.85 11.21 -2.18
CA THR A 182 -1.84 10.62 -3.52
C THR A 182 -1.68 11.76 -4.53
N ILE A 183 -0.52 11.87 -5.18
CA ILE A 183 -0.34 12.85 -6.25
C ILE A 183 -0.98 12.33 -7.55
N ASN A 184 -1.18 13.25 -8.53
CA ASN A 184 -1.81 12.96 -9.82
C ASN A 184 -3.28 12.51 -9.75
N LEU A 185 -3.93 12.60 -8.60
CA LEU A 185 -5.36 12.32 -8.43
C LEU A 185 -6.15 13.60 -8.73
N ASN A 186 -6.33 13.90 -10.02
CA ASN A 186 -7.01 15.11 -10.47
C ASN A 186 -8.49 14.89 -10.72
N ASN A 187 -8.85 13.71 -11.22
CA ASN A 187 -10.21 13.32 -11.54
C ASN A 187 -10.48 11.93 -10.92
N PRO A 188 -10.94 11.85 -9.67
CA PRO A 188 -11.20 10.58 -9.02
C PRO A 188 -12.15 9.68 -9.81
N ILE A 189 -11.94 8.36 -9.76
CA ILE A 189 -12.89 7.39 -10.31
C ILE A 189 -14.24 7.50 -9.59
N GLU A 190 -15.30 7.04 -10.25
CA GLU A 190 -16.64 7.08 -9.65
C GLU A 190 -16.71 6.28 -8.34
N GLY A 191 -17.43 6.81 -7.38
CA GLY A 191 -17.72 6.12 -6.11
C GLY A 191 -16.68 6.32 -5.00
N VAL A 192 -15.64 7.12 -5.20
CA VAL A 192 -14.70 7.48 -4.11
C VAL A 192 -15.45 8.25 -3.02
N LYS A 193 -15.37 7.75 -1.78
CA LYS A 193 -16.02 8.35 -0.59
C LYS A 193 -15.05 8.56 0.58
N ILE A 194 -13.78 8.25 0.38
CA ILE A 194 -12.70 8.37 1.36
C ILE A 194 -11.76 9.46 0.86
N ASP A 195 -11.32 10.30 1.78
CA ASP A 195 -10.32 11.35 1.52
C ASP A 195 -8.91 10.76 1.52
#